data_563ff2cfe8152d37320ebe499900b482
#
_entry.id   563ff2cfe8152d37320ebe499900b482
#
_cell.length_a   1.000
_cell.length_b   1.000
_cell.length_c   1.000
_cell.angle_alpha   90.00
_cell.angle_beta   90.00
_cell.angle_gamma   90.00
#
_symmetry.space_group_name_H-M   'P 1'
#
loop_
_entity.id
_entity.type
_entity.pdbx_description
1 polymer ?
#
loop_
_entity_poly.entity_id
_entity_poly.type
_entity_poly.pdbx_seq_one_letter_code
_entity_poly.pdbx_strand_id
1 'polypeptide(L)'
;MYIYLLKILAITLLSFSFLNSQIYAKENINIISTKEIKKLLQKKGGNLNNQVIDKVLTTINCANINKVEHNNILTIIDYSLPSNQKRFWVFDLNKNKLLVHTYVSHGITAGSLLTSKFSNVSDSKAGSLGVFKTGESYRGREGLSMRLSGLEEGFNNNAERRFIVMHGGWYMDERFIKRYGRPGRSWGCPAVPLHEKNNIINTIKEGALMVIYYQSDKWFENSKFLNCENDFVKKTNHKKYSNLEPTLVEDAKRDKVLYFDLNENNIREREDPVITLSADDYEKVFKTKAPLSRMIRRQINKQEFIVLSNNEFNDLVVNKNHTALRKIKFIIPVLVRIHGRVRTKMKILDYGNIQDTYHKTYLINDTGEQVKGYVINFTTNPEIQIKPTDEFIRWVGL
;
A
#
# COMPACT_ATOMS: atom_id res chain seq x y z
N MET A 1 -73.88 -2.47 3.13
CA MET A 1 -72.93 -1.53 3.74
C MET A 1 -71.78 -2.27 4.44
N TYR A 2 -72.03 -3.32 5.26
CA TYR A 2 -70.96 -4.04 6.00
C TYR A 2 -69.98 -4.82 5.10
N ILE A 3 -70.40 -5.37 3.99
CA ILE A 3 -69.55 -6.16 3.07
C ILE A 3 -68.58 -5.26 2.28
N TYR A 4 -68.93 -4.02 2.02
CA TYR A 4 -68.05 -3.05 1.34
C TYR A 4 -66.94 -2.53 2.28
N LEU A 5 -67.26 -2.34 3.56
CA LEU A 5 -66.27 -1.93 4.58
C LEU A 5 -65.24 -3.03 4.83
N LEU A 6 -65.61 -4.30 4.86
CA LEU A 6 -64.71 -5.44 5.00
C LEU A 6 -63.77 -5.61 3.78
N LYS A 7 -64.21 -5.32 2.58
CA LYS A 7 -63.37 -5.37 1.36
C LYS A 7 -62.37 -4.22 1.33
N ILE A 8 -62.73 -3.02 1.77
CA ILE A 8 -61.81 -1.87 1.85
C ILE A 8 -60.78 -2.12 2.94
N LEU A 9 -61.14 -2.69 4.08
CA LEU A 9 -60.20 -3.02 5.16
C LEU A 9 -59.21 -4.13 4.76
N ALA A 10 -59.61 -5.11 3.97
CA ALA A 10 -58.77 -6.17 3.47
C ALA A 10 -57.76 -5.65 2.41
N ILE A 11 -58.17 -4.70 1.55
CA ILE A 11 -57.32 -4.11 0.54
C ILE A 11 -56.28 -3.19 1.20
N THR A 12 -56.63 -2.44 2.24
CA THR A 12 -55.67 -1.61 2.98
C THR A 12 -54.68 -2.43 3.79
N LEU A 13 -55.09 -3.56 4.37
CA LEU A 13 -54.17 -4.47 5.07
C LEU A 13 -53.21 -5.19 4.10
N LEU A 14 -53.64 -5.55 2.91
CA LEU A 14 -52.77 -6.13 1.87
C LEU A 14 -51.78 -5.09 1.32
N SER A 15 -52.18 -3.85 1.13
CA SER A 15 -51.26 -2.78 0.69
C SER A 15 -50.23 -2.42 1.77
N PHE A 16 -50.60 -2.48 3.05
CA PHE A 16 -49.64 -2.25 4.16
C PHE A 16 -48.65 -3.39 4.34
N SER A 17 -49.03 -4.64 4.06
CA SER A 17 -48.11 -5.78 4.08
C SER A 17 -47.14 -5.76 2.88
N PHE A 18 -47.55 -5.26 1.71
CA PHE A 18 -46.66 -5.08 0.54
C PHE A 18 -45.67 -3.92 0.73
N LEU A 19 -46.09 -2.83 1.37
CA LEU A 19 -45.15 -1.74 1.70
C LEU A 19 -44.14 -2.16 2.76
N ASN A 20 -44.49 -2.95 3.75
CA ASN A 20 -43.56 -3.45 4.76
C ASN A 20 -42.60 -4.51 4.20
N SER A 21 -42.95 -5.27 3.16
CA SER A 21 -42.03 -6.23 2.54
C SER A 21 -40.96 -5.57 1.67
N GLN A 22 -41.18 -4.36 1.18
CA GLN A 22 -40.18 -3.59 0.44
C GLN A 22 -39.16 -2.90 1.36
N ILE A 23 -39.48 -2.70 2.65
CA ILE A 23 -38.56 -2.07 3.61
C ILE A 23 -37.54 -3.07 4.20
N TYR A 24 -37.79 -4.40 4.09
CA TYR A 24 -36.91 -5.44 4.65
C TYR A 24 -35.94 -6.08 3.66
N ALA A 25 -35.94 -5.68 2.41
CA ALA A 25 -34.88 -6.04 1.46
C ALA A 25 -33.70 -5.06 1.51
N LYS A 26 -33.27 -4.69 2.71
CA LYS A 26 -31.93 -4.16 2.91
C LYS A 26 -30.99 -5.36 2.80
N GLU A 27 -30.48 -5.62 1.60
CA GLU A 27 -29.41 -6.57 1.41
C GLU A 27 -28.38 -6.36 2.50
N ASN A 28 -28.15 -7.40 3.29
CA ASN A 28 -26.96 -7.48 4.14
C ASN A 28 -25.76 -7.42 3.19
N ILE A 29 -25.27 -6.22 2.95
CA ILE A 29 -23.96 -6.03 2.32
C ILE A 29 -23.01 -6.70 3.31
N ASN A 30 -22.62 -7.93 3.01
CA ASN A 30 -21.54 -8.60 3.73
C ASN A 30 -20.30 -7.72 3.54
N ILE A 31 -20.00 -6.91 4.53
CA ILE A 31 -18.80 -6.08 4.53
C ILE A 31 -17.65 -7.06 4.70
N ILE A 32 -17.03 -7.41 3.56
CA ILE A 32 -15.85 -8.26 3.54
C ILE A 32 -14.77 -7.55 4.33
N SER A 33 -14.19 -8.24 5.30
CA SER A 33 -13.16 -7.64 6.14
C SER A 33 -11.91 -7.32 5.33
N THR A 34 -11.24 -6.23 5.65
CA THR A 34 -9.96 -5.83 5.04
C THR A 34 -8.93 -6.95 5.10
N LYS A 35 -8.95 -7.76 6.16
CA LYS A 35 -8.08 -8.93 6.33
C LYS A 35 -8.36 -10.02 5.29
N GLU A 36 -9.61 -10.27 4.97
CA GLU A 36 -9.99 -11.25 3.94
C GLU A 36 -9.61 -10.76 2.55
N ILE A 37 -9.83 -9.47 2.26
CA ILE A 37 -9.39 -8.86 1.01
C ILE A 37 -7.86 -8.95 0.89
N LYS A 38 -7.10 -8.63 1.93
CA LYS A 38 -5.64 -8.76 1.93
C LYS A 38 -5.21 -10.19 1.59
N LYS A 39 -5.81 -11.17 2.25
CA LYS A 39 -5.53 -12.60 2.01
C LYS A 39 -5.86 -13.03 0.56
N LEU A 40 -6.96 -12.54 0.00
CA LEU A 40 -7.33 -12.78 -1.40
C LEU A 40 -6.26 -12.21 -2.34
N LEU A 41 -5.90 -10.94 -2.19
CA LEU A 41 -4.96 -10.26 -3.06
C LEU A 41 -3.57 -10.92 -2.99
N GLN A 42 -3.09 -11.27 -1.81
CA GLN A 42 -1.82 -11.97 -1.61
C GLN A 42 -1.82 -13.39 -2.22
N LYS A 43 -2.91 -14.15 -2.03
CA LYS A 43 -2.99 -15.54 -2.49
C LYS A 43 -3.22 -15.66 -3.99
N LYS A 44 -3.98 -14.75 -4.58
CA LYS A 44 -4.46 -14.83 -5.98
C LYS A 44 -3.83 -13.77 -6.90
N GLY A 45 -3.23 -12.73 -6.36
CA GLY A 45 -2.66 -11.62 -7.14
C GLY A 45 -1.39 -11.97 -7.92
N GLY A 46 -0.77 -13.12 -7.68
CA GLY A 46 0.45 -13.53 -8.39
C GLY A 46 1.61 -12.57 -8.10
N ASN A 47 1.98 -11.76 -9.10
CA ASN A 47 3.06 -10.78 -8.99
C ASN A 47 2.61 -9.41 -8.40
N LEU A 48 1.41 -9.32 -7.83
CA LEU A 48 0.95 -8.10 -7.17
C LEU A 48 1.75 -7.85 -5.89
N ASN A 49 2.44 -6.72 -5.83
CA ASN A 49 3.33 -6.38 -4.73
C ASN A 49 2.52 -6.04 -3.45
N ASN A 50 3.03 -6.42 -2.29
CA ASN A 50 2.40 -6.12 -0.99
C ASN A 50 2.20 -4.61 -0.78
N GLN A 51 3.13 -3.77 -1.22
CA GLN A 51 3.01 -2.32 -1.18
C GLN A 51 1.79 -1.81 -1.96
N VAL A 52 1.52 -2.41 -3.12
CA VAL A 52 0.32 -2.09 -3.91
C VAL A 52 -0.93 -2.58 -3.19
N ILE A 53 -0.88 -3.79 -2.64
CA ILE A 53 -1.98 -4.36 -1.85
C ILE A 53 -2.35 -3.44 -0.69
N ASP A 54 -1.39 -2.98 0.10
CA ASP A 54 -1.64 -2.12 1.25
C ASP A 54 -2.25 -0.77 0.84
N LYS A 55 -1.76 -0.15 -0.25
CA LYS A 55 -2.38 1.07 -0.79
C LYS A 55 -3.80 0.85 -1.32
N VAL A 56 -4.05 -0.29 -1.94
CA VAL A 56 -5.39 -0.67 -2.41
C VAL A 56 -6.35 -0.87 -1.22
N LEU A 57 -5.90 -1.53 -0.16
CA LEU A 57 -6.71 -1.72 1.05
C LEU A 57 -7.04 -0.38 1.72
N THR A 58 -6.06 0.52 1.84
CA THR A 58 -6.30 1.89 2.32
C THR A 58 -7.32 2.60 1.42
N THR A 59 -7.18 2.46 0.10
CA THR A 59 -8.13 3.06 -0.86
C THR A 59 -9.56 2.56 -0.65
N ILE A 60 -9.75 1.25 -0.47
CA ILE A 60 -11.08 0.66 -0.22
C ILE A 60 -11.67 1.22 1.09
N ASN A 61 -10.88 1.25 2.15
CA ASN A 61 -11.29 1.81 3.42
C ASN A 61 -11.69 3.29 3.27
N CYS A 62 -10.88 4.05 2.61
CA CYS A 62 -11.15 5.47 2.36
C CYS A 62 -12.34 5.70 1.42
N ALA A 63 -12.58 4.83 0.44
CA ALA A 63 -13.77 4.90 -0.38
C ALA A 63 -15.05 4.71 0.45
N ASN A 64 -15.03 3.77 1.40
CA ASN A 64 -16.12 3.54 2.33
C ASN A 64 -16.34 4.75 3.27
N ILE A 65 -15.27 5.30 3.85
CA ILE A 65 -15.31 6.50 4.71
C ILE A 65 -15.88 7.69 3.95
N ASN A 66 -15.45 7.90 2.72
CA ASN A 66 -15.94 8.96 1.83
C ASN A 66 -17.30 8.65 1.20
N LYS A 67 -17.96 7.55 1.60
CA LYS A 67 -19.28 7.13 1.12
C LYS A 67 -19.35 7.01 -0.41
N VAL A 68 -18.27 6.55 -1.03
CA VAL A 68 -18.25 6.25 -2.46
C VAL A 68 -19.03 4.96 -2.68
N GLU A 69 -20.18 5.06 -3.32
CA GLU A 69 -20.94 3.88 -3.71
C GLU A 69 -20.18 3.09 -4.77
N HIS A 70 -19.86 1.84 -4.47
CA HIS A 70 -19.22 0.93 -5.41
C HIS A 70 -19.71 -0.51 -5.17
N ASN A 71 -19.60 -1.33 -6.20
CA ASN A 71 -19.91 -2.76 -6.10
C ASN A 71 -18.67 -3.54 -5.56
N ASN A 72 -18.82 -4.86 -5.42
CA ASN A 72 -17.77 -5.73 -4.88
C ASN A 72 -16.75 -6.20 -5.93
N ILE A 73 -16.66 -5.52 -7.06
CA ILE A 73 -15.62 -5.75 -8.07
C ILE A 73 -14.49 -4.73 -7.87
N LEU A 74 -13.29 -5.24 -7.65
CA LEU A 74 -12.08 -4.45 -7.50
C LEU A 74 -11.20 -4.60 -8.72
N THR A 75 -10.80 -3.48 -9.32
CA THR A 75 -9.85 -3.44 -10.42
C THR A 75 -8.57 -2.77 -9.98
N ILE A 76 -7.42 -3.36 -10.31
CA ILE A 76 -6.09 -2.82 -9.98
C ILE A 76 -5.27 -2.72 -11.26
N ILE A 77 -4.64 -1.57 -11.47
CA ILE A 77 -3.61 -1.37 -12.50
C ILE A 77 -2.34 -0.93 -11.77
N ASP A 78 -1.26 -1.70 -11.92
CA ASP A 78 0.05 -1.35 -11.38
C ASP A 78 0.98 -0.84 -12.47
N TYR A 79 1.05 0.46 -12.63
CA TYR A 79 1.94 1.10 -13.61
C TYR A 79 3.40 1.19 -13.16
N SER A 80 3.76 0.70 -11.97
CA SER A 80 5.16 0.53 -11.57
C SER A 80 5.81 -0.66 -12.28
N LEU A 81 5.01 -1.62 -12.76
CA LEU A 81 5.45 -2.74 -13.57
C LEU A 81 5.64 -2.33 -15.03
N PRO A 82 6.60 -2.96 -15.75
CA PRO A 82 6.76 -2.75 -17.18
C PRO A 82 5.54 -3.21 -17.98
N SER A 83 5.26 -2.55 -19.10
CA SER A 83 4.05 -2.78 -19.89
C SER A 83 3.98 -4.15 -20.57
N ASN A 84 5.11 -4.83 -20.73
CA ASN A 84 5.18 -6.20 -21.24
C ASN A 84 4.97 -7.27 -20.16
N GLN A 85 4.61 -6.87 -18.96
CA GLN A 85 4.12 -7.75 -17.90
C GLN A 85 2.62 -7.58 -17.73
N LYS A 86 1.94 -8.64 -17.29
CA LYS A 86 0.55 -8.56 -16.87
C LYS A 86 0.49 -7.71 -15.60
N ARG A 87 -0.21 -6.57 -15.67
CA ARG A 87 -0.26 -5.55 -14.63
C ARG A 87 -1.66 -4.95 -14.44
N PHE A 88 -2.67 -5.71 -14.84
CA PHE A 88 -4.09 -5.43 -14.70
C PHE A 88 -4.77 -6.63 -14.05
N TRP A 89 -5.48 -6.41 -12.95
CA TRP A 89 -6.23 -7.43 -12.21
C TRP A 89 -7.67 -7.01 -12.00
N VAL A 90 -8.57 -7.99 -12.02
CA VAL A 90 -9.96 -7.84 -11.59
C VAL A 90 -10.27 -8.92 -10.58
N PHE A 91 -10.75 -8.52 -9.42
CA PHE A 91 -11.18 -9.42 -8.35
C PHE A 91 -12.67 -9.28 -8.08
N ASP A 92 -13.35 -10.40 -7.87
CA ASP A 92 -14.66 -10.46 -7.25
C ASP A 92 -14.45 -10.70 -5.75
N LEU A 93 -14.67 -9.67 -4.96
CA LEU A 93 -14.42 -9.72 -3.52
C LEU A 93 -15.41 -10.65 -2.83
N ASN A 94 -16.69 -10.67 -3.24
CA ASN A 94 -17.72 -11.54 -2.67
C ASN A 94 -17.42 -13.02 -2.92
N LYS A 95 -17.00 -13.36 -4.14
CA LYS A 95 -16.68 -14.74 -4.51
C LYS A 95 -15.26 -15.15 -4.14
N ASN A 96 -14.48 -14.23 -3.55
CA ASN A 96 -13.07 -14.46 -3.19
C ASN A 96 -12.25 -14.98 -4.39
N LYS A 97 -12.39 -14.34 -5.57
CA LYS A 97 -11.89 -14.84 -6.85
C LYS A 97 -11.14 -13.79 -7.64
N LEU A 98 -10.01 -14.18 -8.24
CA LEU A 98 -9.38 -13.44 -9.35
C LEU A 98 -10.15 -13.79 -10.62
N LEU A 99 -10.71 -12.79 -11.29
CA LEU A 99 -11.48 -12.96 -12.53
C LEU A 99 -10.63 -12.74 -13.78
N VAL A 100 -9.73 -11.73 -13.72
CA VAL A 100 -8.88 -11.35 -14.84
C VAL A 100 -7.47 -11.00 -14.34
N HIS A 101 -6.44 -11.44 -15.07
CA HIS A 101 -5.07 -10.98 -14.93
C HIS A 101 -4.43 -10.86 -16.30
N THR A 102 -4.24 -9.62 -16.79
CA THR A 102 -3.84 -9.39 -18.18
C THR A 102 -2.97 -8.13 -18.34
N TYR A 103 -2.66 -7.81 -19.59
CA TYR A 103 -1.91 -6.62 -19.97
C TYR A 103 -2.80 -5.38 -20.00
N VAL A 104 -2.18 -4.22 -19.75
CA VAL A 104 -2.84 -2.91 -19.94
C VAL A 104 -1.81 -1.89 -20.45
N SER A 105 -2.23 -1.07 -21.44
CA SER A 105 -1.39 0.00 -21.99
C SER A 105 -1.37 1.23 -21.09
N HIS A 106 -0.38 2.07 -21.30
CA HIS A 106 -0.32 3.45 -20.83
C HIS A 106 -0.28 4.44 -22.00
N GLY A 107 -0.37 5.72 -21.71
CA GLY A 107 -0.35 6.79 -22.71
C GLY A 107 0.99 6.96 -23.41
N ILE A 108 0.96 7.40 -24.68
CA ILE A 108 2.16 7.51 -25.53
C ILE A 108 3.22 8.45 -24.97
N THR A 109 2.83 9.48 -24.22
CA THR A 109 3.75 10.43 -23.58
C THR A 109 4.14 10.00 -22.16
N ALA A 110 3.58 8.89 -21.68
CA ALA A 110 3.82 8.40 -20.31
C ALA A 110 5.09 7.54 -20.18
N GLY A 111 5.73 7.19 -21.25
CA GLY A 111 6.93 6.34 -21.27
C GLY A 111 6.93 5.34 -22.43
N SER A 112 7.94 4.49 -22.49
CA SER A 112 8.05 3.43 -23.51
C SER A 112 7.65 2.07 -22.95
N LEU A 113 8.56 1.38 -22.28
CA LEU A 113 8.31 0.11 -21.58
C LEU A 113 7.79 0.35 -20.16
N LEU A 114 8.42 1.28 -19.46
CA LEU A 114 8.04 1.73 -18.11
C LEU A 114 7.18 2.98 -18.18
N THR A 115 6.19 3.05 -17.32
CA THR A 115 5.42 4.29 -17.14
C THR A 115 6.20 5.21 -16.20
N SER A 116 6.35 6.49 -16.57
CA SER A 116 7.10 7.47 -15.78
C SER A 116 6.38 8.80 -15.60
N LYS A 117 5.29 9.03 -16.35
CA LYS A 117 4.56 10.30 -16.33
C LYS A 117 3.05 10.07 -16.32
N PHE A 118 2.38 10.85 -15.49
CA PHE A 118 0.91 10.94 -15.41
C PHE A 118 0.47 12.38 -15.56
N SER A 119 -0.75 12.58 -16.00
CA SER A 119 -1.28 13.92 -16.21
C SER A 119 -2.80 13.95 -16.05
N ASN A 120 -3.29 15.05 -15.52
CA ASN A 120 -4.71 15.38 -15.46
C ASN A 120 -5.08 16.53 -16.44
N VAL A 121 -4.11 16.93 -17.27
CA VAL A 121 -4.26 18.01 -18.27
C VAL A 121 -4.79 17.43 -19.58
N SER A 122 -5.73 18.14 -20.24
CA SER A 122 -6.25 17.77 -21.57
C SER A 122 -5.11 17.70 -22.59
N ASP A 123 -5.26 16.84 -23.57
CA ASP A 123 -4.32 16.60 -24.68
C ASP A 123 -2.89 16.19 -24.28
N SER A 124 -2.65 15.92 -23.00
CA SER A 124 -1.33 15.45 -22.52
C SER A 124 -0.92 14.09 -23.09
N LYS A 125 -1.86 13.30 -23.61
CA LYS A 125 -1.67 11.92 -24.10
C LYS A 125 -1.00 10.99 -23.07
N ALA A 126 -1.06 11.36 -21.79
CA ALA A 126 -0.65 10.56 -20.64
C ALA A 126 -1.87 10.06 -19.87
N GLY A 127 -1.77 8.91 -19.23
CA GLY A 127 -2.79 8.39 -18.33
C GLY A 127 -2.89 9.21 -17.04
N SER A 128 -3.96 9.04 -16.32
CA SER A 128 -4.16 9.61 -14.99
C SER A 128 -3.91 8.55 -13.92
N LEU A 129 -3.46 9.00 -12.76
CA LEU A 129 -3.15 8.18 -11.58
C LEU A 129 -4.30 8.27 -10.59
N GLY A 130 -4.46 7.25 -9.73
CA GLY A 130 -5.35 7.34 -8.59
C GLY A 130 -6.61 6.49 -8.71
N VAL A 131 -7.66 6.91 -8.02
CA VAL A 131 -8.88 6.14 -7.80
C VAL A 131 -9.98 6.58 -8.76
N PHE A 132 -10.60 5.58 -9.39
CA PHE A 132 -11.70 5.77 -10.33
C PHE A 132 -12.89 4.91 -9.94
N LYS A 133 -14.06 5.33 -10.36
CA LYS A 133 -15.27 4.53 -10.44
C LYS A 133 -15.55 4.20 -11.90
N THR A 134 -15.84 2.95 -12.21
CA THR A 134 -16.22 2.56 -13.56
C THR A 134 -17.66 2.98 -13.84
N GLY A 135 -17.87 3.49 -15.04
CA GLY A 135 -19.17 3.94 -15.51
C GLY A 135 -19.83 2.96 -16.46
N GLU A 136 -20.75 3.48 -17.25
CA GLU A 136 -21.47 2.75 -18.28
C GLU A 136 -20.55 2.33 -19.44
N SER A 137 -20.92 1.25 -20.10
CA SER A 137 -20.32 0.85 -21.36
C SER A 137 -21.06 1.47 -22.55
N TYR A 138 -20.34 1.79 -23.62
CA TYR A 138 -20.87 2.36 -24.86
C TYR A 138 -20.11 1.85 -26.07
N ARG A 139 -20.67 2.03 -27.26
CA ARG A 139 -19.99 1.75 -28.51
C ARG A 139 -19.36 3.04 -29.05
N GLY A 140 -18.03 3.14 -28.94
CA GLY A 140 -17.25 4.22 -29.46
C GLY A 140 -16.42 3.83 -30.67
N ARG A 141 -15.45 4.68 -31.03
CA ARG A 141 -14.53 4.47 -32.16
C ARG A 141 -13.76 3.14 -32.04
N GLU A 142 -13.35 2.76 -30.84
CA GLU A 142 -12.60 1.53 -30.55
C GLU A 142 -13.53 0.33 -30.27
N GLY A 143 -14.81 0.43 -30.63
CA GLY A 143 -15.85 -0.54 -30.35
C GLY A 143 -16.40 -0.41 -28.94
N LEU A 144 -16.66 -1.55 -28.26
CA LEU A 144 -17.11 -1.53 -26.88
C LEU A 144 -16.05 -0.85 -26.01
N SER A 145 -16.47 0.20 -25.32
CA SER A 145 -15.66 1.05 -24.45
C SER A 145 -16.42 1.32 -23.16
N MET A 146 -15.73 1.75 -22.11
CA MET A 146 -16.33 2.01 -20.79
C MET A 146 -15.83 3.35 -20.26
N ARG A 147 -16.75 4.17 -19.74
CA ARG A 147 -16.42 5.44 -19.09
C ARG A 147 -15.70 5.21 -17.76
N LEU A 148 -14.83 6.15 -17.41
CA LEU A 148 -14.10 6.17 -16.16
C LEU A 148 -14.27 7.53 -15.49
N SER A 149 -14.89 7.55 -14.32
CA SER A 149 -15.01 8.75 -13.49
C SER A 149 -13.86 8.81 -12.49
N GLY A 150 -12.99 9.81 -12.62
CA GLY A 150 -11.89 10.05 -11.70
C GLY A 150 -12.39 10.68 -10.41
N LEU A 151 -12.00 10.12 -9.27
CA LEU A 151 -12.51 10.51 -7.96
C LEU A 151 -11.58 11.46 -7.20
N GLU A 152 -10.41 11.81 -7.77
CA GLU A 152 -9.39 12.58 -7.05
C GLU A 152 -9.05 13.90 -7.75
N GLU A 153 -9.28 14.99 -7.00
CA GLU A 153 -8.94 16.35 -7.43
C GLU A 153 -7.42 16.45 -7.72
N GLY A 154 -7.08 17.09 -8.84
CA GLY A 154 -5.69 17.29 -9.25
C GLY A 154 -4.98 16.05 -9.82
N PHE A 155 -5.54 14.84 -9.67
CA PHE A 155 -4.95 13.59 -10.16
C PHE A 155 -5.69 13.01 -11.37
N ASN A 156 -7.02 12.93 -11.29
CA ASN A 156 -7.82 12.28 -12.32
C ASN A 156 -9.25 12.83 -12.48
N ASN A 157 -9.64 13.84 -11.71
CA ASN A 157 -10.99 14.44 -11.78
C ASN A 157 -11.35 14.98 -13.18
N ASN A 158 -10.37 15.21 -14.05
CA ASN A 158 -10.59 15.59 -15.44
C ASN A 158 -10.69 14.38 -16.40
N ALA A 159 -10.63 13.14 -15.89
CA ALA A 159 -10.58 11.95 -16.76
C ALA A 159 -11.75 11.90 -17.74
N GLU A 160 -12.97 12.16 -17.30
CA GLU A 160 -14.16 12.15 -18.13
C GLU A 160 -14.11 13.26 -19.20
N ARG A 161 -13.75 14.49 -18.82
CA ARG A 161 -13.55 15.63 -19.70
C ARG A 161 -12.46 15.37 -20.76
N ARG A 162 -11.45 14.59 -20.38
CA ARG A 162 -10.32 14.18 -21.23
C ARG A 162 -10.63 12.95 -22.08
N PHE A 163 -11.84 12.41 -22.01
CA PHE A 163 -12.25 11.18 -22.68
C PHE A 163 -11.34 9.98 -22.34
N ILE A 164 -10.86 9.91 -21.11
CA ILE A 164 -10.14 8.75 -20.61
C ILE A 164 -11.16 7.64 -20.35
N VAL A 165 -11.08 6.61 -21.14
CA VAL A 165 -12.01 5.46 -21.12
C VAL A 165 -11.23 4.16 -21.18
N MET A 166 -11.83 3.05 -20.75
CA MET A 166 -11.28 1.73 -21.03
C MET A 166 -11.78 1.22 -22.37
N HIS A 167 -10.87 0.71 -23.18
CA HIS A 167 -11.21 0.12 -24.49
C HIS A 167 -10.25 -1.02 -24.85
N GLY A 168 -10.53 -1.78 -25.89
CA GLY A 168 -9.62 -2.77 -26.44
C GLY A 168 -8.66 -2.15 -27.45
N GLY A 169 -7.45 -2.72 -27.54
CA GLY A 169 -6.47 -2.33 -28.53
C GLY A 169 -5.86 -3.54 -29.24
N TRP A 170 -5.82 -3.54 -30.58
CA TRP A 170 -5.14 -4.59 -31.35
C TRP A 170 -3.63 -4.64 -31.04
N TYR A 171 -3.05 -3.51 -30.65
CA TYR A 171 -1.65 -3.36 -30.26
C TYR A 171 -1.36 -3.90 -28.85
N MET A 172 -2.35 -4.48 -28.19
CA MET A 172 -2.26 -5.19 -26.91
C MET A 172 -2.20 -6.72 -27.08
N ASP A 173 -2.24 -7.20 -28.34
CA ASP A 173 -2.15 -8.63 -28.64
C ASP A 173 -0.78 -9.20 -28.25
N GLU A 174 -0.74 -10.42 -27.74
CA GLU A 174 0.53 -11.07 -27.32
C GLU A 174 1.50 -11.24 -28.48
N ARG A 175 1.02 -11.43 -29.73
CA ARG A 175 1.87 -11.49 -30.93
C ARG A 175 2.56 -10.15 -31.18
N PHE A 176 1.84 -9.04 -30.93
CA PHE A 176 2.43 -7.71 -31.04
C PHE A 176 3.51 -7.52 -29.95
N ILE A 177 3.21 -7.93 -28.70
CA ILE A 177 4.16 -7.84 -27.58
C ILE A 177 5.42 -8.66 -27.86
N LYS A 178 5.27 -9.91 -28.33
CA LYS A 178 6.40 -10.77 -28.72
C LYS A 178 7.26 -10.16 -29.81
N ARG A 179 6.62 -9.53 -30.83
CA ARG A 179 7.34 -8.93 -31.98
C ARG A 179 8.10 -7.66 -31.59
N TYR A 180 7.55 -6.82 -30.71
CA TYR A 180 8.10 -5.48 -30.43
C TYR A 180 8.67 -5.36 -29.01
N GLY A 181 8.68 -6.42 -28.21
CA GLY A 181 9.17 -6.44 -26.83
C GLY A 181 8.24 -5.74 -25.83
N ARG A 182 7.19 -5.10 -26.29
CA ARG A 182 6.17 -4.40 -25.47
C ARG A 182 4.86 -4.22 -26.23
N PRO A 183 3.73 -3.99 -25.52
CA PRO A 183 2.49 -3.55 -26.18
C PRO A 183 2.62 -2.14 -26.77
N GLY A 184 1.68 -1.80 -27.62
CA GLY A 184 1.49 -0.42 -28.06
C GLY A 184 1.02 0.49 -26.93
N ARG A 185 0.78 1.76 -27.26
CA ARG A 185 0.40 2.82 -26.32
C ARG A 185 -0.84 3.55 -26.81
N SER A 186 -1.67 3.99 -25.85
CA SER A 186 -2.87 4.78 -26.11
C SER A 186 -2.57 6.29 -26.08
N TRP A 187 -3.61 7.10 -26.13
CA TRP A 187 -3.53 8.54 -25.86
C TRP A 187 -3.92 8.87 -24.40
N GLY A 188 -3.66 7.94 -23.49
CA GLY A 188 -3.90 8.11 -22.06
C GLY A 188 -4.89 7.10 -21.47
N CYS A 189 -5.74 6.50 -22.32
CA CYS A 189 -6.69 5.48 -21.91
C CYS A 189 -5.99 4.18 -21.47
N PRO A 190 -6.47 3.48 -20.44
CA PRO A 190 -6.08 2.11 -20.18
C PRO A 190 -6.71 1.20 -21.26
N ALA A 191 -5.89 0.71 -22.21
CA ALA A 191 -6.35 -0.23 -23.22
C ALA A 191 -5.92 -1.65 -22.85
N VAL A 192 -6.83 -2.62 -23.07
CA VAL A 192 -6.66 -4.04 -22.78
C VAL A 192 -6.61 -4.87 -24.08
N PRO A 193 -6.19 -6.14 -24.05
CA PRO A 193 -6.21 -7.01 -25.22
C PRO A 193 -7.59 -7.04 -25.89
N LEU A 194 -7.61 -6.94 -27.21
CA LEU A 194 -8.84 -6.79 -27.98
C LEU A 194 -9.79 -7.98 -27.79
N HIS A 195 -9.24 -9.19 -27.67
CA HIS A 195 -10.03 -10.43 -27.48
C HIS A 195 -10.61 -10.57 -26.05
N GLU A 196 -10.01 -9.92 -25.05
CA GLU A 196 -10.49 -9.94 -23.65
C GLU A 196 -11.43 -8.77 -23.34
N LYS A 197 -11.44 -7.74 -24.18
CA LYS A 197 -12.15 -6.47 -23.94
C LYS A 197 -13.59 -6.63 -23.48
N ASN A 198 -14.38 -7.45 -24.21
CA ASN A 198 -15.81 -7.59 -23.92
C ASN A 198 -16.06 -8.23 -22.55
N ASN A 199 -15.28 -9.26 -22.23
CA ASN A 199 -15.36 -9.93 -20.93
C ASN A 199 -14.98 -8.96 -19.80
N ILE A 200 -13.86 -8.24 -19.96
CA ILE A 200 -13.38 -7.28 -18.97
C ILE A 200 -14.42 -6.19 -18.74
N ILE A 201 -14.85 -5.48 -19.80
CA ILE A 201 -15.78 -4.35 -19.68
C ILE A 201 -17.11 -4.80 -19.07
N ASN A 202 -17.67 -5.92 -19.51
CA ASN A 202 -18.92 -6.43 -18.95
C ASN A 202 -18.80 -6.85 -17.47
N THR A 203 -17.62 -7.24 -17.04
CA THR A 203 -17.35 -7.62 -15.64
C THR A 203 -17.25 -6.40 -14.72
N ILE A 204 -16.61 -5.32 -15.18
CA ILE A 204 -16.27 -4.21 -14.31
C ILE A 204 -17.10 -2.93 -14.51
N LYS A 205 -17.98 -2.87 -15.52
CA LYS A 205 -18.84 -1.70 -15.76
C LYS A 205 -19.77 -1.43 -14.58
N GLU A 206 -20.22 -0.17 -14.46
CA GLU A 206 -21.30 0.25 -13.56
C GLU A 206 -20.97 0.05 -12.07
N GLY A 207 -19.91 0.70 -11.61
CA GLY A 207 -19.66 0.88 -10.18
C GLY A 207 -18.52 0.07 -9.58
N ALA A 208 -17.66 -0.57 -10.37
CA ALA A 208 -16.43 -1.16 -9.81
C ALA A 208 -15.46 -0.07 -9.37
N LEU A 209 -14.80 -0.30 -8.23
CA LEU A 209 -13.68 0.52 -7.80
C LEU A 209 -12.43 0.13 -8.59
N MET A 210 -11.77 1.14 -9.21
CA MET A 210 -10.53 0.93 -9.96
C MET A 210 -9.41 1.77 -9.37
N VAL A 211 -8.32 1.12 -8.99
CA VAL A 211 -7.12 1.77 -8.47
C VAL A 211 -6.02 1.71 -9.52
N ILE A 212 -5.61 2.86 -10.04
CA ILE A 212 -4.44 2.98 -10.91
C ILE A 212 -3.28 3.42 -10.04
N TYR A 213 -2.42 2.45 -9.73
CA TYR A 213 -1.29 2.62 -8.85
C TYR A 213 -0.02 2.99 -9.62
N TYR A 214 0.74 3.88 -9.03
CA TYR A 214 2.14 4.16 -9.35
C TYR A 214 2.81 4.73 -8.10
N GLN A 215 4.08 4.46 -7.92
CA GLN A 215 4.84 5.01 -6.79
C GLN A 215 5.09 6.51 -7.02
N SER A 216 4.20 7.34 -6.48
CA SER A 216 4.21 8.80 -6.61
C SER A 216 4.05 9.43 -5.23
N ASP A 217 5.11 10.11 -4.74
CA ASP A 217 5.06 10.82 -3.45
C ASP A 217 3.92 11.83 -3.43
N LYS A 218 3.75 12.59 -4.52
CA LYS A 218 2.66 13.55 -4.65
C LYS A 218 1.28 12.91 -4.47
N TRP A 219 1.06 11.72 -5.03
CA TRP A 219 -0.21 11.02 -4.87
C TRP A 219 -0.36 10.46 -3.46
N PHE A 220 0.70 9.87 -2.90
CA PHE A 220 0.67 9.31 -1.55
C PHE A 220 0.38 10.36 -0.49
N GLU A 221 0.94 11.56 -0.64
CA GLU A 221 0.76 12.66 0.30
C GLU A 221 -0.59 13.38 0.17
N ASN A 222 -1.13 13.47 -1.05
CA ASN A 222 -2.27 14.35 -1.30
C ASN A 222 -3.56 13.61 -1.70
N SER A 223 -3.53 12.28 -1.83
CA SER A 223 -4.73 11.51 -2.15
C SER A 223 -5.68 11.45 -0.96
N LYS A 224 -6.92 11.87 -1.15
CA LYS A 224 -7.98 11.69 -0.15
C LYS A 224 -8.36 10.22 0.09
N PHE A 225 -7.99 9.33 -0.84
CA PHE A 225 -8.21 7.88 -0.73
C PHE A 225 -7.02 7.12 -0.11
N LEU A 226 -5.93 7.83 0.17
CA LEU A 226 -4.81 7.29 0.92
C LEU A 226 -4.63 7.99 2.28
N ASN A 227 -5.37 9.08 2.52
CA ASN A 227 -5.26 9.93 3.70
C ASN A 227 -6.62 10.32 4.31
N CYS A 228 -7.65 9.53 4.06
CA CYS A 228 -9.03 9.82 4.50
C CYS A 228 -9.20 9.90 6.02
N GLU A 229 -8.35 9.21 6.75
CA GLU A 229 -8.37 9.26 8.21
C GLU A 229 -7.85 10.60 8.74
N ASN A 230 -7.09 11.35 7.93
CA ASN A 230 -6.58 12.66 8.32
C ASN A 230 -7.66 13.74 8.48
N ASP A 231 -8.80 13.63 7.79
CA ASP A 231 -9.90 14.60 7.92
C ASP A 231 -10.85 14.33 9.11
N PHE A 232 -11.02 13.05 9.46
CA PHE A 232 -11.73 12.65 10.69
C PHE A 232 -10.81 12.71 11.90
N VAL A 233 -9.53 12.42 11.71
CA VAL A 233 -8.47 12.33 12.71
C VAL A 233 -7.88 13.68 13.08
N LYS A 234 -8.05 14.72 12.30
CA LYS A 234 -7.77 16.10 12.76
C LYS A 234 -8.60 16.51 13.99
N LYS A 235 -9.70 15.80 14.27
CA LYS A 235 -10.48 16.03 15.51
C LYS A 235 -10.31 14.95 16.59
N THR A 236 -9.81 13.75 16.30
CA THR A 236 -9.78 12.66 17.30
C THR A 236 -8.50 11.82 17.38
N ASN A 237 -7.59 11.86 16.42
CA ASN A 237 -6.48 10.89 16.30
C ASN A 237 -5.05 11.49 16.20
N HIS A 238 -4.80 12.71 16.60
CA HIS A 238 -3.44 13.08 17.04
C HIS A 238 -2.94 12.15 18.16
N LYS A 239 -3.84 11.32 18.71
CA LYS A 239 -3.56 10.40 19.83
C LYS A 239 -3.21 8.96 19.42
N LYS A 240 -3.55 8.46 18.22
CA LYS A 240 -3.38 7.03 17.90
C LYS A 240 -2.02 6.71 17.25
N TYR A 241 -1.46 7.59 16.42
CA TYR A 241 -0.13 7.39 15.82
C TYR A 241 1.01 8.00 16.64
N SER A 242 0.71 8.97 17.51
CA SER A 242 1.69 9.47 18.49
C SER A 242 2.02 8.44 19.58
N ASN A 243 1.30 7.33 19.66
CA ASN A 243 1.42 6.28 20.67
C ASN A 243 1.77 4.90 20.08
N LEU A 244 2.10 4.77 18.80
CA LEU A 244 2.78 3.58 18.31
C LEU A 244 4.21 3.62 18.85
N GLU A 245 4.39 3.02 19.99
CA GLU A 245 5.68 2.66 20.54
C GLU A 245 5.96 1.25 20.02
N PRO A 246 6.80 1.09 18.99
CA PRO A 246 7.14 -0.24 18.49
C PRO A 246 7.71 -1.05 19.65
N THR A 247 7.07 -2.12 19.98
CA THR A 247 7.52 -3.00 21.03
C THR A 247 8.73 -3.80 20.56
N LEU A 248 9.70 -3.97 21.45
CA LEU A 248 10.82 -4.85 21.20
C LEU A 248 10.32 -6.29 21.32
N VAL A 249 10.36 -7.03 20.22
CA VAL A 249 9.80 -8.38 20.09
C VAL A 249 10.91 -9.38 19.80
N GLU A 250 10.73 -10.60 20.27
CA GLU A 250 11.60 -11.73 20.00
C GLU A 250 11.10 -12.52 18.78
N ASP A 251 11.95 -12.70 17.76
CA ASP A 251 11.62 -13.55 16.61
C ASP A 251 11.66 -15.03 17.00
N ALA A 252 10.50 -15.60 17.28
CA ALA A 252 10.36 -17.00 17.67
C ALA A 252 10.85 -18.01 16.59
N LYS A 253 10.97 -17.57 15.35
CA LYS A 253 11.35 -18.41 14.20
C LYS A 253 12.84 -18.39 13.86
N ARG A 254 13.57 -17.36 14.30
CA ARG A 254 14.98 -17.15 13.96
C ARG A 254 15.84 -16.83 15.16
N ASP A 255 16.32 -17.85 15.84
CA ASP A 255 17.33 -17.73 16.92
C ASP A 255 17.00 -16.70 18.00
N LYS A 256 15.73 -16.44 18.26
CA LYS A 256 15.25 -15.50 19.29
C LYS A 256 15.88 -14.09 19.20
N VAL A 257 16.11 -13.62 17.98
CA VAL A 257 16.66 -12.28 17.77
C VAL A 257 15.65 -11.19 18.14
N LEU A 258 16.17 -10.05 18.63
CA LEU A 258 15.36 -8.89 18.94
C LEU A 258 15.20 -7.97 17.74
N TYR A 259 13.97 -7.52 17.52
CA TYR A 259 13.65 -6.51 16.52
C TYR A 259 12.51 -5.61 17.04
N PHE A 260 12.42 -4.43 16.48
CA PHE A 260 11.30 -3.53 16.76
C PHE A 260 10.20 -3.80 15.73
N ASP A 261 9.11 -4.39 16.17
CA ASP A 261 7.96 -4.69 15.31
C ASP A 261 7.18 -3.40 15.03
N LEU A 262 7.41 -2.83 13.85
CA LEU A 262 6.84 -1.53 13.47
C LEU A 262 5.34 -1.59 13.18
N ASN A 263 4.83 -2.76 12.82
CA ASN A 263 3.44 -2.93 12.39
C ASN A 263 2.64 -3.90 13.28
N GLU A 264 3.22 -4.32 14.40
CA GLU A 264 2.62 -5.21 15.39
C GLU A 264 2.11 -6.55 14.82
N ASN A 265 2.76 -7.02 13.75
CA ASN A 265 2.36 -8.27 13.10
C ASN A 265 3.09 -9.51 13.63
N ASN A 266 4.03 -9.36 14.55
CA ASN A 266 4.91 -10.39 15.11
C ASN A 266 5.71 -11.18 14.05
N ILE A 267 6.01 -10.54 12.93
CA ILE A 267 6.80 -11.10 11.83
C ILE A 267 7.94 -10.15 11.53
N ARG A 268 9.17 -10.58 11.75
CA ARG A 268 10.34 -9.79 11.41
C ARG A 268 10.43 -9.54 9.91
N GLU A 269 10.36 -8.29 9.52
CA GLU A 269 10.48 -7.82 8.15
C GLU A 269 11.82 -7.11 7.92
N ARG A 270 12.10 -6.74 6.67
CA ARG A 270 13.35 -6.05 6.31
C ARG A 270 13.39 -4.62 6.85
N GLU A 271 12.24 -4.04 7.02
CA GLU A 271 12.00 -2.67 7.45
C GLU A 271 12.06 -2.52 8.98
N ASP A 272 12.04 -3.63 9.72
CA ASP A 272 12.10 -3.61 11.17
C ASP A 272 13.51 -3.27 11.67
N PRO A 273 13.66 -2.27 12.55
CA PRO A 273 14.93 -1.98 13.19
C PRO A 273 15.41 -3.14 14.05
N VAL A 274 16.71 -3.38 14.06
CA VAL A 274 17.34 -4.41 14.87
C VAL A 274 18.46 -3.86 15.73
N ILE A 275 18.71 -4.53 16.86
CA ILE A 275 19.79 -4.24 17.80
C ILE A 275 20.95 -5.17 17.49
N THR A 276 22.16 -4.60 17.35
CA THR A 276 23.33 -5.37 16.91
C THR A 276 24.59 -4.98 17.67
N LEU A 277 25.57 -5.87 17.61
CA LEU A 277 27.01 -5.55 17.81
C LEU A 277 27.76 -5.82 16.52
N SER A 278 28.91 -5.17 16.33
CA SER A 278 29.86 -5.65 15.31
C SER A 278 30.30 -7.07 15.65
N ALA A 279 30.66 -7.88 14.66
CA ALA A 279 31.12 -9.25 14.92
C ALA A 279 32.32 -9.28 15.90
N ASP A 280 33.27 -8.36 15.73
CA ASP A 280 34.42 -8.22 16.62
C ASP A 280 34.05 -7.84 18.04
N ASP A 281 33.07 -6.93 18.22
CA ASP A 281 32.62 -6.53 19.54
C ASP A 281 31.80 -7.63 20.20
N TYR A 282 31.01 -8.38 19.41
CA TYR A 282 30.25 -9.53 19.91
C TYR A 282 31.17 -10.60 20.52
N GLU A 283 32.24 -10.97 19.79
CA GLU A 283 33.20 -11.96 20.27
C GLU A 283 33.97 -11.50 21.52
N LYS A 284 34.30 -10.20 21.61
CA LYS A 284 34.95 -9.60 22.79
C LYS A 284 34.03 -9.54 24.01
N VAL A 285 32.74 -9.24 23.79
CA VAL A 285 31.77 -9.09 24.86
C VAL A 285 31.32 -10.42 25.43
N PHE A 286 30.94 -11.36 24.55
CA PHE A 286 30.38 -12.64 24.95
C PHE A 286 31.43 -13.78 25.02
N LYS A 287 32.66 -13.51 24.60
CA LYS A 287 33.77 -14.50 24.56
C LYS A 287 33.42 -15.79 23.81
N THR A 288 32.57 -15.66 22.81
CA THR A 288 32.11 -16.74 21.93
C THR A 288 32.19 -16.31 20.48
N LYS A 289 32.31 -17.28 19.56
CA LYS A 289 32.28 -16.98 18.13
C LYS A 289 30.94 -16.38 17.70
N ALA A 290 30.99 -15.40 16.81
CA ALA A 290 29.81 -14.75 16.28
C ALA A 290 28.91 -15.73 15.51
N PRO A 291 27.63 -15.88 15.85
CA PRO A 291 26.72 -16.84 15.21
C PRO A 291 26.37 -16.38 13.79
N LEU A 292 26.75 -17.20 12.80
CA LEU A 292 26.53 -16.90 11.37
C LEU A 292 25.04 -16.81 10.98
N SER A 293 24.16 -17.53 11.69
CA SER A 293 22.70 -17.50 11.47
C SER A 293 22.07 -16.14 11.72
N ARG A 294 22.67 -15.35 12.61
CA ARG A 294 22.20 -14.01 13.02
C ARG A 294 23.01 -12.87 12.42
N MET A 295 23.98 -13.21 11.57
CA MET A 295 24.88 -12.24 10.95
C MET A 295 24.18 -11.47 9.82
N ILE A 296 24.25 -10.15 9.89
CA ILE A 296 23.88 -9.27 8.78
C ILE A 296 25.11 -9.10 7.90
N ARG A 297 25.14 -9.86 6.79
CA ARG A 297 26.23 -9.85 5.80
C ARG A 297 26.20 -8.67 4.85
N ARG A 298 25.42 -7.64 5.11
CA ARG A 298 25.48 -6.44 4.28
C ARG A 298 26.70 -5.65 4.68
N GLN A 299 27.61 -5.51 3.74
CA GLN A 299 28.77 -4.65 3.84
C GLN A 299 28.34 -3.17 3.97
N ILE A 300 27.93 -2.79 5.17
CA ILE A 300 27.84 -1.39 5.54
C ILE A 300 29.25 -1.05 6.05
N ASN A 301 30.00 -0.29 5.29
CA ASN A 301 31.39 0.06 5.58
C ASN A 301 32.35 -1.14 5.80
N LYS A 302 32.10 -2.28 5.14
CA LYS A 302 32.86 -3.55 5.28
C LYS A 302 32.82 -4.16 6.68
N GLN A 303 31.86 -3.81 7.53
CA GLN A 303 31.65 -4.42 8.84
C GLN A 303 30.49 -5.41 8.82
N GLU A 304 30.66 -6.50 9.55
CA GLU A 304 29.60 -7.49 9.80
C GLU A 304 28.97 -7.23 11.17
N PHE A 305 27.66 -7.41 11.25
CA PHE A 305 26.89 -7.16 12.47
C PHE A 305 26.11 -8.39 12.88
N ILE A 306 26.09 -8.65 14.18
CA ILE A 306 25.31 -9.74 14.79
C ILE A 306 24.09 -9.15 15.46
N VAL A 307 22.91 -9.64 15.08
CA VAL A 307 21.66 -9.26 15.75
C VAL A 307 21.60 -9.96 17.10
N LEU A 308 21.34 -9.17 18.14
CA LEU A 308 21.28 -9.69 19.50
C LEU A 308 19.99 -10.47 19.76
N SER A 309 20.11 -11.56 20.50
CA SER A 309 18.97 -12.23 21.11
C SER A 309 18.49 -11.48 22.36
N ASN A 310 17.30 -11.81 22.83
CA ASN A 310 16.73 -11.22 24.03
C ASN A 310 17.63 -11.46 25.28
N ASN A 311 18.14 -12.67 25.43
CA ASN A 311 19.03 -12.99 26.55
C ASN A 311 20.33 -12.17 26.53
N GLU A 312 20.97 -12.07 25.36
CA GLU A 312 22.22 -11.31 25.20
C GLU A 312 22.00 -9.81 25.47
N PHE A 313 20.87 -9.27 24.98
CA PHE A 313 20.52 -7.87 25.24
C PHE A 313 20.26 -7.64 26.73
N ASN A 314 19.48 -8.51 27.36
CA ASN A 314 19.20 -8.41 28.81
C ASN A 314 20.47 -8.54 29.64
N ASP A 315 21.38 -9.45 29.28
CA ASP A 315 22.70 -9.56 29.95
C ASP A 315 23.49 -8.26 29.89
N LEU A 316 23.49 -7.58 28.74
CA LEU A 316 24.16 -6.30 28.60
C LEU A 316 23.53 -5.20 29.44
N VAL A 317 22.20 -5.18 29.53
CA VAL A 317 21.42 -4.17 30.27
C VAL A 317 21.47 -4.44 31.77
N VAL A 318 21.20 -5.68 32.19
CA VAL A 318 21.12 -6.08 33.61
C VAL A 318 22.50 -6.01 34.26
N ASN A 319 23.53 -6.50 33.60
CA ASN A 319 24.90 -6.51 34.11
C ASN A 319 25.56 -5.13 34.11
N LYS A 320 24.83 -4.09 33.70
CA LYS A 320 25.28 -2.68 33.66
C LYS A 320 26.70 -2.49 33.10
N ASN A 321 27.06 -3.29 32.13
CA ASN A 321 28.33 -3.14 31.44
C ASN A 321 28.26 -1.93 30.48
N HIS A 322 28.39 -0.73 31.03
CA HIS A 322 28.29 0.51 30.27
C HIS A 322 29.27 0.58 29.09
N THR A 323 30.40 -0.10 29.18
CA THR A 323 31.38 -0.16 28.08
C THR A 323 30.86 -0.99 26.93
N ALA A 324 30.16 -2.11 27.23
CA ALA A 324 29.55 -2.98 26.21
C ALA A 324 28.29 -2.33 25.62
N LEU A 325 27.48 -1.64 26.44
CA LEU A 325 26.31 -0.90 25.96
C LEU A 325 26.69 0.16 24.91
N ARG A 326 27.80 0.88 25.11
CA ARG A 326 28.30 1.88 24.15
C ARG A 326 28.66 1.29 22.78
N LYS A 327 28.86 -0.02 22.69
CA LYS A 327 29.18 -0.73 21.46
C LYS A 327 27.95 -1.18 20.70
N ILE A 328 26.75 -1.11 21.29
CA ILE A 328 25.49 -1.44 20.64
C ILE A 328 25.28 -0.49 19.44
N LYS A 329 24.86 -1.09 18.35
CA LYS A 329 24.48 -0.40 17.12
C LYS A 329 23.06 -0.77 16.74
N PHE A 330 22.30 0.22 16.33
CA PHE A 330 20.99 0.02 15.76
C PHE A 330 21.13 0.02 14.24
N ILE A 331 20.61 -0.98 13.59
CA ILE A 331 20.45 -0.97 12.14
C ILE A 331 19.00 -0.62 11.87
N ILE A 332 18.77 0.55 11.31
CA ILE A 332 17.46 1.09 11.04
C ILE A 332 17.29 1.37 9.55
N PRO A 333 16.12 1.10 8.98
CA PRO A 333 15.78 1.55 7.64
C PRO A 333 15.49 3.06 7.67
N VAL A 334 16.02 3.79 6.74
CA VAL A 334 15.79 5.23 6.58
C VAL A 334 15.39 5.53 5.13
N LEU A 335 14.63 6.59 4.94
CA LEU A 335 14.29 7.07 3.62
C LEU A 335 15.40 7.98 3.10
N VAL A 336 15.88 7.69 1.91
CA VAL A 336 16.93 8.47 1.24
C VAL A 336 16.42 8.88 -0.14
N ARG A 337 16.51 10.15 -0.47
CA ARG A 337 16.24 10.63 -1.82
C ARG A 337 17.54 10.57 -2.64
N ILE A 338 17.57 9.70 -3.65
CA ILE A 338 18.70 9.53 -4.55
C ILE A 338 18.22 9.81 -5.97
N HIS A 339 18.79 10.81 -6.62
CA HIS A 339 18.40 11.25 -7.98
C HIS A 339 16.87 11.48 -8.10
N GLY A 340 16.28 12.17 -7.11
CA GLY A 340 14.86 12.48 -7.05
C GLY A 340 13.94 11.29 -6.72
N ARG A 341 14.49 10.11 -6.40
CA ARG A 341 13.73 8.91 -6.03
C ARG A 341 13.93 8.58 -4.56
N VAL A 342 12.84 8.35 -3.84
CA VAL A 342 12.89 7.87 -2.46
C VAL A 342 13.20 6.37 -2.46
N ARG A 343 14.15 5.97 -1.64
CA ARG A 343 14.54 4.56 -1.44
C ARG A 343 14.76 4.29 0.03
N THR A 344 14.52 3.06 0.45
CA THR A 344 14.93 2.60 1.78
C THR A 344 16.41 2.24 1.76
N LYS A 345 17.16 2.81 2.66
CA LYS A 345 18.57 2.48 2.90
C LYS A 345 18.75 2.11 4.37
N MET A 346 19.57 1.12 4.67
CA MET A 346 19.87 0.77 6.05
C MET A 346 20.97 1.69 6.56
N LYS A 347 20.76 2.25 7.74
CA LYS A 347 21.74 3.08 8.47
C LYS A 347 22.12 2.42 9.79
N ILE A 348 23.34 2.67 10.21
CA ILE A 348 23.85 2.25 11.50
C ILE A 348 23.87 3.48 12.41
N LEU A 349 23.27 3.33 13.59
CA LEU A 349 23.34 4.32 14.65
C LEU A 349 24.10 3.73 15.84
N ASP A 350 25.11 4.43 16.32
CA ASP A 350 25.88 4.07 17.49
C ASP A 350 25.14 4.49 18.77
N TYR A 351 24.93 3.57 19.70
CA TYR A 351 24.35 3.87 21.00
C TYR A 351 25.14 4.98 21.75
N GLY A 352 26.48 4.90 21.72
CA GLY A 352 27.33 5.89 22.35
C GLY A 352 27.14 7.32 21.84
N ASN A 353 26.79 7.48 20.59
CA ASN A 353 26.54 8.80 19.97
C ASN A 353 25.12 9.33 20.27
N ILE A 354 24.22 8.48 20.78
CA ILE A 354 22.83 8.82 21.03
C ILE A 354 22.65 9.30 22.47
N GLN A 355 23.47 8.82 23.43
CA GLN A 355 23.34 9.16 24.86
C GLN A 355 23.47 10.66 25.19
N ASP A 356 24.18 11.44 24.34
CA ASP A 356 24.41 12.86 24.61
C ASP A 356 23.28 13.78 24.12
N THR A 357 22.18 13.21 23.61
CA THR A 357 21.13 14.02 22.96
C THR A 357 19.73 13.52 23.28
N TYR A 358 19.16 14.04 24.35
CA TYR A 358 17.72 14.00 24.60
C TYR A 358 16.98 14.63 23.39
N HIS A 359 16.09 13.87 22.75
CA HIS A 359 15.21 14.30 21.65
C HIS A 359 15.91 14.79 20.38
N LYS A 360 16.56 13.90 19.63
CA LYS A 360 16.95 14.24 18.24
C LYS A 360 16.11 13.48 17.23
N THR A 361 15.36 14.26 16.46
CA THR A 361 14.92 13.81 15.12
C THR A 361 16.19 13.71 14.28
N TYR A 362 16.63 12.49 13.96
CA TYR A 362 17.80 12.31 13.10
C TYR A 362 17.41 12.66 11.66
N LEU A 363 17.70 13.89 11.27
CA LEU A 363 17.83 14.26 9.87
C LEU A 363 19.18 13.74 9.42
N ILE A 364 19.20 12.65 8.68
CA ILE A 364 20.44 12.07 8.18
C ILE A 364 20.69 12.66 6.81
N ASN A 365 21.64 13.58 6.74
CA ASN A 365 22.13 14.15 5.49
C ASN A 365 23.23 13.26 4.91
N ASP A 366 22.93 12.56 3.82
CA ASP A 366 23.93 11.71 3.13
C ASP A 366 24.45 12.36 1.82
N THR A 367 23.73 13.38 1.33
CA THR A 367 24.06 14.06 0.05
C THR A 367 23.55 15.51 0.02
N GLY A 368 23.39 16.17 1.19
CA GLY A 368 22.76 17.50 1.27
C GLY A 368 21.22 17.47 1.23
N GLU A 369 20.59 16.30 1.11
CA GLU A 369 19.14 16.14 1.14
C GLU A 369 18.66 15.63 2.51
N GLN A 370 17.57 16.22 3.03
CA GLN A 370 16.99 15.82 4.31
C GLN A 370 16.39 14.42 4.22
N VAL A 371 16.76 13.57 5.17
CA VAL A 371 16.20 12.22 5.33
C VAL A 371 15.47 12.15 6.66
N LYS A 372 14.17 11.84 6.63
CA LYS A 372 13.35 11.63 7.81
C LYS A 372 13.12 10.13 8.00
N GLY A 373 13.27 9.63 9.22
CA GLY A 373 13.14 8.21 9.50
C GLY A 373 12.64 7.92 10.90
N TYR A 374 13.45 8.18 11.93
CA TYR A 374 13.14 7.78 13.30
C TYR A 374 13.45 8.85 14.31
N VAL A 375 12.66 8.88 15.37
CA VAL A 375 13.00 9.52 16.65
C VAL A 375 13.39 8.40 17.63
N ILE A 376 14.59 8.46 18.19
CA ILE A 376 15.05 7.49 19.17
C ILE A 376 15.04 8.18 20.52
N ASN A 377 14.22 7.69 21.42
CA ASN A 377 14.13 8.18 22.79
C ASN A 377 14.81 7.18 23.72
N PHE A 378 15.69 7.67 24.58
CA PHE A 378 16.23 6.95 25.70
C PHE A 378 15.59 7.50 26.97
N THR A 379 14.83 6.66 27.66
CA THR A 379 14.35 6.99 28.99
C THR A 379 15.43 6.66 30.02
N THR A 380 15.40 7.29 31.19
CA THR A 380 16.31 7.03 32.32
C THR A 380 16.25 5.60 32.85
N ASN A 381 15.23 4.84 32.50
CA ASN A 381 15.13 3.38 32.61
C ASN A 381 15.58 2.72 31.29
N PRO A 382 16.12 1.49 31.30
CA PRO A 382 16.75 0.86 30.15
C PRO A 382 15.81 0.54 28.98
N GLU A 383 14.65 1.14 28.90
CA GLU A 383 13.73 1.03 27.78
C GLU A 383 14.18 1.94 26.63
N ILE A 384 14.68 1.29 25.61
CA ILE A 384 15.01 1.94 24.35
C ILE A 384 13.73 2.01 23.52
N GLN A 385 13.23 3.21 23.29
CA GLN A 385 12.10 3.45 22.41
C GLN A 385 12.59 3.94 21.07
N ILE A 386 12.27 3.22 20.01
CA ILE A 386 12.49 3.66 18.62
C ILE A 386 11.13 4.04 18.04
N LYS A 387 10.94 5.32 17.81
CA LYS A 387 9.71 5.84 17.22
C LYS A 387 9.97 6.21 15.77
N PRO A 388 9.35 5.53 14.80
CA PRO A 388 9.41 5.95 13.41
C PRO A 388 8.71 7.30 13.25
N THR A 389 9.19 8.11 12.33
CA THR A 389 8.49 9.35 11.98
C THR A 389 7.23 9.05 11.17
N ASP A 390 6.21 9.90 11.27
CA ASP A 390 4.97 9.76 10.49
C ASP A 390 5.21 9.64 8.98
N GLU A 391 6.27 10.25 8.47
CA GLU A 391 6.66 10.15 7.06
C GLU A 391 7.19 8.78 6.72
N PHE A 392 7.98 8.16 7.61
CA PHE A 392 8.45 6.80 7.41
C PHE A 392 7.30 5.80 7.49
N ILE A 393 6.42 5.92 8.49
CA ILE A 393 5.22 5.08 8.64
C ILE A 393 4.35 5.15 7.38
N ARG A 394 4.05 6.36 6.92
CA ARG A 394 3.27 6.58 5.69
C ARG A 394 3.94 6.00 4.45
N TRP A 395 5.26 6.07 4.38
CA TRP A 395 5.99 5.57 3.23
C TRP A 395 6.02 4.04 3.16
N VAL A 396 6.19 3.35 4.29
CA VAL A 396 6.15 1.87 4.35
C VAL A 396 4.73 1.31 4.31
N GLY A 397 3.71 2.17 4.42
CA GLY A 397 2.30 1.77 4.31
C GLY A 397 1.70 1.25 5.62
N LEU A 398 2.26 1.68 6.73
CA LEU A 398 1.76 1.38 8.08
C LEU A 398 0.74 2.43 8.55
#